data_d4b58e448fbd5fe2aeb65d2ab558fd97
#
_entry.id   d4b58e448fbd5fe2aeb65d2ab558fd97
#
_cell.length_a   1.000
_cell.length_b   1.000
_cell.length_c   1.000
_cell.angle_alpha   90.00
_cell.angle_beta   90.00
_cell.angle_gamma   90.00
#
_symmetry.space_group_name_H-M   'P 1'
#
loop_
_entity.id
_entity.type
_entity.pdbx_description
1 polymer ?
#
loop_
_entity_poly.entity_id
_entity_poly.type
_entity_poly.pdbx_seq_one_letter_code
_entity_poly.pdbx_strand_id
1 'polypeptide(L)'
;MNTEILGVIAQIVLMVVLAYPIGKYISKVFKGEKVWSDFMTPIEKIMYKLGGVDPTEEMNWKQFLKALLVINLFWFFWGMILLVSQGALPLNPDGNLGQSVHQAFNTCISFLVNCNLQHYSGESGLSYLTQLFVIMLFQFITAATGMAAMAGIMKALAAKTTKTIGNFWYFLVRSCTRVLFPICLVIGFILIIEGTPMGFDGK
;
A
#
# COMPACT_ATOMS: atom_id res chain seq x y z
N MET A 1 9.62 34.12 17.21
CA MET A 1 9.47 33.33 15.96
C MET A 1 8.26 32.49 16.16
N ASN A 2 7.30 32.51 15.24
CA ASN A 2 6.02 31.81 15.42
C ASN A 2 6.28 30.28 15.45
N THR A 3 5.83 29.60 16.49
CA THR A 3 6.03 28.15 16.70
C THR A 3 5.51 27.31 15.52
N GLU A 4 4.46 27.77 14.85
CA GLU A 4 3.90 27.15 13.66
C GLU A 4 4.88 27.16 12.46
N ILE A 5 5.51 28.33 12.21
CA ILE A 5 6.51 28.45 11.13
C ILE A 5 7.72 27.57 11.41
N LEU A 6 8.15 27.52 12.66
CA LEU A 6 9.26 26.66 13.07
C LEU A 6 8.93 25.19 12.87
N GLY A 7 7.68 24.77 13.20
CA GLY A 7 7.17 23.43 12.97
C GLY A 7 7.17 23.03 11.49
N VAL A 8 6.69 23.91 10.62
CA VAL A 8 6.68 23.67 9.16
C VAL A 8 8.11 23.54 8.62
N ILE A 9 9.02 24.44 9.02
CA ILE A 9 10.42 24.38 8.59
C ILE A 9 11.07 23.07 9.08
N ALA A 10 10.87 22.70 10.34
CA ALA A 10 11.41 21.47 10.91
C ALA A 10 10.90 20.22 10.17
N GLN A 11 9.62 20.19 9.83
CA GLN A 11 9.02 19.10 9.07
C GLN A 11 9.63 18.99 7.66
N ILE A 12 9.79 20.07 6.94
CA ILE A 12 10.40 20.09 5.60
C ILE A 12 11.86 19.62 5.69
N VAL A 13 12.63 20.14 6.63
CA VAL A 13 14.04 19.76 6.83
C VAL A 13 14.15 18.28 7.15
N LEU A 14 13.33 17.78 8.07
CA LEU A 14 13.31 16.35 8.44
C LEU A 14 12.99 15.46 7.22
N MET A 15 11.98 15.85 6.43
CA MET A 15 11.60 15.13 5.22
C MET A 15 12.77 15.07 4.22
N VAL A 16 13.44 16.18 3.96
CA VAL A 16 14.59 16.24 3.02
C VAL A 16 15.77 15.41 3.53
N VAL A 17 16.07 15.50 4.82
CA VAL A 17 17.16 14.71 5.45
C VAL A 17 16.89 13.21 5.36
N LEU A 18 15.65 12.78 5.61
CA LEU A 18 15.26 11.37 5.54
C LEU A 18 15.13 10.85 4.11
N ALA A 19 14.80 11.72 3.15
CA ALA A 19 14.61 11.31 1.75
C ALA A 19 15.87 10.67 1.15
N TYR A 20 17.05 11.16 1.48
CA TYR A 20 18.31 10.62 0.94
C TYR A 20 18.60 9.18 1.38
N PRO A 21 18.68 8.84 2.69
CA PRO A 21 18.95 7.47 3.13
C PRO A 21 17.84 6.48 2.74
N ILE A 22 16.56 6.90 2.81
CA ILE A 22 15.42 6.07 2.42
C ILE A 22 15.44 5.82 0.91
N GLY A 23 15.67 6.84 0.10
CA GLY A 23 15.77 6.70 -1.36
C GLY A 23 16.92 5.79 -1.79
N LYS A 24 18.07 5.90 -1.13
CA LYS A 24 19.21 5.00 -1.37
C LYS A 24 18.90 3.55 -1.01
N TYR A 25 18.17 3.33 0.09
CA TYR A 25 17.71 2.01 0.49
C TYR A 25 16.73 1.41 -0.53
N ILE A 26 15.69 2.16 -0.91
CA ILE A 26 14.69 1.74 -1.90
C ILE A 26 15.36 1.40 -3.24
N SER A 27 16.31 2.21 -3.69
CA SER A 27 17.08 1.95 -4.91
C SER A 27 17.81 0.62 -4.87
N LYS A 28 18.47 0.28 -3.74
CA LYS A 28 19.13 -1.01 -3.55
C LYS A 28 18.14 -2.17 -3.59
N VAL A 29 17.00 -2.03 -2.91
CA VAL A 29 15.92 -3.04 -2.90
C VAL A 29 15.46 -3.35 -4.32
N PHE A 30 15.18 -2.32 -5.13
CA PHE A 30 14.67 -2.51 -6.50
C PHE A 30 15.74 -3.01 -7.48
N LYS A 31 17.02 -2.69 -7.27
CA LYS A 31 18.14 -3.24 -8.04
C LYS A 31 18.48 -4.68 -7.67
N GLY A 32 17.94 -5.21 -6.57
CA GLY A 32 18.27 -6.55 -6.09
C GLY A 32 19.61 -6.64 -5.39
N GLU A 33 20.17 -5.51 -4.96
CA GLU A 33 21.40 -5.49 -4.15
C GLU A 33 21.12 -6.04 -2.75
N LYS A 34 22.17 -6.54 -2.09
CA LYS A 34 22.06 -7.04 -0.70
C LYS A 34 21.67 -5.92 0.25
N VAL A 35 20.63 -6.18 1.05
CA VAL A 35 20.10 -5.27 2.06
C VAL A 35 19.75 -6.04 3.34
N TRP A 36 19.65 -5.33 4.46
CA TRP A 36 19.31 -5.94 5.75
C TRP A 36 17.97 -6.72 5.73
N SER A 37 17.02 -6.34 4.86
CA SER A 37 15.72 -6.98 4.73
C SER A 37 15.73 -8.26 3.87
N ASP A 38 16.89 -8.80 3.50
CA ASP A 38 16.99 -10.04 2.71
C ASP A 38 16.42 -11.27 3.42
N PHE A 39 16.22 -11.20 4.74
CA PHE A 39 15.51 -12.24 5.50
C PHE A 39 14.06 -12.44 5.04
N MET A 40 13.45 -11.47 4.31
CA MET A 40 12.12 -11.58 3.72
C MET A 40 12.09 -12.42 2.42
N THR A 41 13.24 -12.78 1.87
CA THR A 41 13.35 -13.56 0.61
C THR A 41 12.52 -14.86 0.59
N PRO A 42 12.45 -15.66 1.67
CA PRO A 42 11.62 -16.86 1.68
C PRO A 42 10.12 -16.56 1.46
N ILE A 43 9.63 -15.48 2.10
CA ILE A 43 8.25 -15.03 1.98
C ILE A 43 7.97 -14.58 0.55
N GLU A 44 8.86 -13.78 -0.03
CA GLU A 44 8.77 -13.32 -1.41
C GLU A 44 8.69 -14.51 -2.40
N LYS A 45 9.52 -15.54 -2.23
CA LYS A 45 9.50 -16.75 -3.05
C LYS A 45 8.14 -17.47 -2.99
N ILE A 46 7.54 -17.55 -1.80
CA ILE A 46 6.20 -18.13 -1.63
C ILE A 46 5.16 -17.28 -2.37
N MET A 47 5.21 -15.96 -2.23
CA MET A 47 4.30 -15.05 -2.92
C MET A 47 4.40 -15.16 -4.45
N TYR A 48 5.61 -15.19 -5.01
CA TYR A 48 5.81 -15.39 -6.45
C TYR A 48 5.29 -16.75 -6.92
N LYS A 49 5.56 -17.82 -6.16
CA LYS A 49 5.08 -19.16 -6.48
C LYS A 49 3.55 -19.23 -6.46
N LEU A 50 2.89 -18.65 -5.46
CA LEU A 50 1.43 -18.61 -5.37
C LEU A 50 0.81 -17.78 -6.49
N GLY A 51 1.45 -16.69 -6.88
CA GLY A 51 1.01 -15.83 -7.98
C GLY A 51 1.35 -16.36 -9.39
N GLY A 52 2.11 -17.45 -9.49
CA GLY A 52 2.56 -17.96 -10.79
C GLY A 52 3.47 -16.96 -11.54
N VAL A 53 4.22 -16.15 -10.79
CA VAL A 53 5.05 -15.06 -11.34
C VAL A 53 6.52 -15.47 -11.34
N ASP A 54 7.20 -15.28 -12.48
CA ASP A 54 8.66 -15.30 -12.54
C ASP A 54 9.19 -13.87 -12.28
N PRO A 55 9.83 -13.61 -11.13
CA PRO A 55 10.35 -12.29 -10.81
C PRO A 55 11.56 -11.86 -11.67
N THR A 56 12.15 -12.78 -12.42
CA THR A 56 13.32 -12.53 -13.28
C THR A 56 12.92 -12.10 -14.69
N GLU A 57 11.67 -12.34 -15.10
CA GLU A 57 11.15 -11.98 -16.41
C GLU A 57 10.94 -10.47 -16.51
N GLU A 58 11.60 -9.85 -17.48
CA GLU A 58 11.46 -8.42 -17.77
C GLU A 58 10.20 -8.15 -18.59
N MET A 59 9.37 -7.20 -18.15
CA MET A 59 8.14 -6.81 -18.83
C MET A 59 8.36 -5.58 -19.71
N ASN A 60 7.74 -5.59 -20.88
CA ASN A 60 7.56 -4.36 -21.65
C ASN A 60 6.46 -3.49 -21.02
N TRP A 61 6.33 -2.23 -21.44
CA TRP A 61 5.40 -1.30 -20.84
C TRP A 61 3.91 -1.74 -20.89
N LYS A 62 3.51 -2.49 -21.92
CA LYS A 62 2.13 -3.00 -22.07
C LYS A 62 1.86 -4.13 -21.06
N GLN A 63 2.80 -5.05 -20.89
CA GLN A 63 2.72 -6.13 -19.91
C GLN A 63 2.69 -5.56 -18.49
N PHE A 64 3.55 -4.57 -18.23
CA PHE A 64 3.63 -3.89 -16.95
C PHE A 64 2.32 -3.15 -16.60
N LEU A 65 1.79 -2.38 -17.55
CA LEU A 65 0.51 -1.69 -17.41
C LEU A 65 -0.65 -2.68 -17.20
N LYS A 66 -0.67 -3.78 -17.96
CA LYS A 66 -1.67 -4.84 -17.80
C LYS A 66 -1.64 -5.43 -16.41
N ALA A 67 -0.45 -5.75 -15.86
CA ALA A 67 -0.30 -6.28 -14.52
C ALA A 67 -0.83 -5.30 -13.46
N LEU A 68 -0.49 -4.01 -13.59
CA LEU A 68 -0.99 -2.95 -12.72
C LEU A 68 -2.51 -2.83 -12.78
N LEU A 69 -3.11 -2.83 -13.96
CA LEU A 69 -4.56 -2.72 -14.10
C LEU A 69 -5.29 -3.95 -13.56
N VAL A 70 -4.76 -5.15 -13.80
CA VAL A 70 -5.37 -6.40 -13.32
C VAL A 70 -5.41 -6.44 -11.80
N ILE A 71 -4.32 -6.10 -11.11
CA ILE A 71 -4.31 -6.11 -9.65
C ILE A 71 -5.25 -5.03 -9.05
N ASN A 72 -5.31 -3.84 -9.67
CA ASN A 72 -6.24 -2.80 -9.22
C ASN A 72 -7.70 -3.22 -9.44
N LEU A 73 -8.00 -3.87 -10.56
CA LEU A 73 -9.35 -4.40 -10.82
C LEU A 73 -9.74 -5.49 -9.82
N PHE A 74 -8.80 -6.38 -9.46
CA PHE A 74 -9.02 -7.39 -8.42
C PHE A 74 -9.37 -6.73 -7.08
N TRP A 75 -8.58 -5.75 -6.63
CA TRP A 75 -8.84 -5.04 -5.39
C TRP A 75 -10.13 -4.21 -5.44
N PHE A 76 -10.48 -3.66 -6.60
CA PHE A 76 -11.76 -2.98 -6.77
C PHE A 76 -12.95 -3.89 -6.47
N PHE A 77 -13.00 -5.07 -7.07
CA PHE A 77 -14.07 -6.02 -6.80
C PHE A 77 -14.04 -6.55 -5.37
N TRP A 78 -12.85 -6.80 -4.83
CA TRP A 78 -12.69 -7.18 -3.42
C TRP A 78 -13.32 -6.15 -2.48
N GLY A 79 -12.96 -4.88 -2.63
CA GLY A 79 -13.48 -3.79 -1.81
C GLY A 79 -14.98 -3.58 -1.98
N MET A 80 -15.49 -3.62 -3.23
CA MET A 80 -16.92 -3.50 -3.51
C MET A 80 -17.73 -4.58 -2.80
N ILE A 81 -17.31 -5.83 -2.90
CA ILE A 81 -18.00 -6.96 -2.26
C ILE A 81 -18.04 -6.76 -0.75
N LEU A 82 -16.92 -6.45 -0.11
CA LEU A 82 -16.86 -6.29 1.34
C LEU A 82 -17.68 -5.09 1.83
N LEU A 83 -17.59 -3.94 1.17
CA LEU A 83 -18.30 -2.73 1.60
C LEU A 83 -19.81 -2.84 1.44
N VAL A 84 -20.28 -3.42 0.34
CA VAL A 84 -21.72 -3.58 0.10
C VAL A 84 -22.33 -4.66 1.02
N SER A 85 -21.56 -5.71 1.33
CA SER A 85 -22.03 -6.83 2.14
C SER A 85 -21.71 -6.74 3.63
N GLN A 86 -21.06 -5.67 4.12
CA GLN A 86 -20.57 -5.58 5.49
C GLN A 86 -21.61 -5.85 6.57
N GLY A 87 -22.89 -5.54 6.32
CA GLY A 87 -23.98 -5.78 7.26
C GLY A 87 -24.22 -7.27 7.57
N ALA A 88 -23.79 -8.17 6.66
CA ALA A 88 -23.90 -9.63 6.83
C ALA A 88 -22.56 -10.28 7.23
N LEU A 89 -21.49 -9.50 7.33
CA LEU A 89 -20.15 -10.01 7.62
C LEU A 89 -19.84 -9.96 9.12
N PRO A 90 -18.91 -10.78 9.61
CA PRO A 90 -18.47 -10.77 11.01
C PRO A 90 -17.69 -9.49 11.36
N LEU A 91 -17.35 -9.33 12.65
CA LEU A 91 -16.66 -8.15 13.18
C LEU A 91 -17.42 -6.85 12.96
N ASN A 92 -18.75 -6.91 13.14
CA ASN A 92 -19.66 -5.78 13.04
C ASN A 92 -20.53 -5.66 14.30
N PRO A 93 -19.94 -5.37 15.47
CA PRO A 93 -20.68 -5.31 16.74
C PRO A 93 -21.73 -4.19 16.75
N ASP A 94 -21.48 -3.09 16.06
CA ASP A 94 -22.39 -1.94 15.98
C ASP A 94 -23.54 -2.14 14.99
N GLY A 95 -23.60 -3.26 14.25
CA GLY A 95 -24.64 -3.55 13.28
C GLY A 95 -24.66 -2.60 12.09
N ASN A 96 -23.52 -2.08 11.67
CA ASN A 96 -23.43 -1.17 10.53
C ASN A 96 -23.97 -1.85 9.26
N LEU A 97 -24.87 -1.17 8.57
CA LEU A 97 -25.46 -1.64 7.32
C LEU A 97 -24.44 -1.62 6.19
N GLY A 98 -24.69 -2.43 5.13
CA GLY A 98 -23.90 -2.37 3.90
C GLY A 98 -23.92 -0.96 3.29
N GLN A 99 -22.80 -0.53 2.74
CA GLN A 99 -22.72 0.73 2.02
C GLN A 99 -23.58 0.68 0.76
N SER A 100 -24.17 1.81 0.36
CA SER A 100 -24.78 1.94 -0.96
C SER A 100 -23.73 1.70 -2.05
N VAL A 101 -24.17 1.18 -3.20
CA VAL A 101 -23.27 0.90 -4.33
C VAL A 101 -22.47 2.14 -4.73
N HIS A 102 -23.07 3.32 -4.73
CA HIS A 102 -22.41 4.57 -5.06
C HIS A 102 -21.32 4.94 -4.04
N GLN A 103 -21.60 4.77 -2.75
CA GLN A 103 -20.66 5.07 -1.69
C GLN A 103 -19.49 4.06 -1.69
N ALA A 104 -19.78 2.77 -1.84
CA ALA A 104 -18.79 1.72 -1.96
C ALA A 104 -17.87 1.94 -3.16
N PHE A 105 -18.44 2.32 -4.32
CA PHE A 105 -17.68 2.66 -5.51
C PHE A 105 -16.72 3.83 -5.27
N ASN A 106 -17.21 4.94 -4.72
CA ASN A 106 -16.39 6.11 -4.41
C ASN A 106 -15.28 5.75 -3.41
N THR A 107 -15.60 4.98 -2.37
CA THR A 107 -14.62 4.51 -1.39
C THR A 107 -13.54 3.66 -2.05
N CYS A 108 -13.94 2.65 -2.83
CA CYS A 108 -12.99 1.77 -3.52
C CYS A 108 -12.04 2.56 -4.44
N ILE A 109 -12.59 3.42 -5.30
CA ILE A 109 -11.76 4.21 -6.23
C ILE A 109 -10.83 5.13 -5.47
N SER A 110 -11.32 5.84 -4.45
CA SER A 110 -10.53 6.77 -3.65
C SER A 110 -9.32 6.08 -3.00
N PHE A 111 -9.54 4.91 -2.41
CA PHE A 111 -8.44 4.17 -1.77
C PHE A 111 -7.52 3.47 -2.77
N LEU A 112 -8.04 2.99 -3.90
CA LEU A 112 -7.22 2.36 -4.95
C LEU A 112 -6.26 3.34 -5.63
N VAL A 113 -6.65 4.59 -5.79
CA VAL A 113 -5.76 5.63 -6.33
C VAL A 113 -4.95 6.34 -5.25
N ASN A 114 -4.98 5.83 -4.02
CA ASN A 114 -4.27 6.37 -2.86
C ASN A 114 -4.64 7.84 -2.53
N CYS A 115 -5.87 8.23 -2.84
CA CYS A 115 -6.43 9.55 -2.50
C CYS A 115 -6.94 9.59 -1.06
N ASN A 116 -7.51 8.49 -0.58
CA ASN A 116 -8.00 8.27 0.79
C ASN A 116 -9.09 9.26 1.23
N LEU A 117 -9.89 9.79 0.29
CA LEU A 117 -11.04 10.63 0.60
C LEU A 117 -12.24 9.78 1.00
N GLN A 118 -12.84 10.13 2.13
CA GLN A 118 -14.08 9.53 2.63
C GLN A 118 -15.17 10.60 2.76
N HIS A 119 -16.40 10.25 2.39
CA HIS A 119 -17.58 11.11 2.51
C HIS A 119 -18.43 10.77 3.74
N TYR A 120 -17.91 9.93 4.64
CA TYR A 120 -18.57 9.42 5.83
C TYR A 120 -17.53 9.22 6.93
N SER A 121 -18.01 9.13 8.17
CA SER A 121 -17.15 8.76 9.31
C SER A 121 -16.93 7.24 9.33
N GLY A 122 -15.68 6.81 9.31
CA GLY A 122 -15.32 5.38 9.37
C GLY A 122 -15.80 4.71 10.65
N GLU A 123 -15.77 5.45 11.77
CA GLU A 123 -16.18 4.95 13.09
C GLU A 123 -17.68 4.60 13.15
N SER A 124 -18.52 5.26 12.35
CA SER A 124 -19.97 5.04 12.34
C SER A 124 -20.51 4.36 11.10
N GLY A 125 -19.71 4.27 10.04
CA GLY A 125 -20.15 3.76 8.73
C GLY A 125 -19.49 2.47 8.29
N LEU A 126 -18.47 1.98 9.01
CA LEU A 126 -17.73 0.78 8.64
C LEU A 126 -17.62 -0.22 9.79
N SER A 127 -17.74 -1.51 9.45
CA SER A 127 -17.42 -2.60 10.37
C SER A 127 -15.90 -2.72 10.55
N TYR A 128 -15.45 -3.35 11.65
CA TYR A 128 -14.01 -3.63 11.83
C TYR A 128 -13.43 -4.47 10.69
N LEU A 129 -14.22 -5.40 10.13
CA LEU A 129 -13.77 -6.20 8.99
C LEU A 129 -13.47 -5.32 7.77
N THR A 130 -14.35 -4.39 7.44
CA THR A 130 -14.14 -3.49 6.29
C THR A 130 -13.05 -2.46 6.57
N GLN A 131 -12.89 -2.00 7.81
CA GLN A 131 -11.76 -1.15 8.20
C GLN A 131 -10.43 -1.86 7.97
N LEU A 132 -10.30 -3.13 8.37
CA LEU A 132 -9.07 -3.90 8.24
C LEU A 132 -8.80 -4.32 6.78
N PHE A 133 -9.79 -4.94 6.12
CA PHE A 133 -9.60 -5.61 4.83
C PHE A 133 -9.94 -4.75 3.60
N VAL A 134 -10.45 -3.54 3.80
CA VAL A 134 -10.59 -2.56 2.72
C VAL A 134 -9.74 -1.34 3.02
N ILE A 135 -10.07 -0.57 4.07
CA ILE A 135 -9.43 0.72 4.29
C ILE A 135 -7.93 0.56 4.57
N MET A 136 -7.56 -0.16 5.63
CA MET A 136 -6.16 -0.33 6.02
C MET A 136 -5.36 -1.12 4.97
N LEU A 137 -5.93 -2.21 4.47
CA LEU A 137 -5.27 -3.03 3.46
C LEU A 137 -5.01 -2.24 2.17
N PHE A 138 -5.97 -1.45 1.70
CA PHE A 138 -5.79 -0.65 0.49
C PHE A 138 -4.75 0.44 0.69
N GLN A 139 -4.75 1.15 1.80
CA GLN A 139 -3.70 2.13 2.10
C GLN A 139 -2.30 1.53 2.00
N PHE A 140 -2.12 0.30 2.47
CA PHE A 140 -0.85 -0.41 2.38
C PHE A 140 -0.52 -0.86 0.95
N ILE A 141 -1.44 -1.58 0.30
CA ILE A 141 -1.19 -2.18 -1.04
C ILE A 141 -1.10 -1.12 -2.13
N THR A 142 -1.91 -0.06 -2.05
CA THR A 142 -1.89 0.98 -3.10
C THR A 142 -0.65 1.85 -3.01
N ALA A 143 -0.12 2.09 -1.80
CA ALA A 143 1.20 2.68 -1.64
C ALA A 143 2.29 1.83 -2.30
N ALA A 144 2.27 0.50 -2.09
CA ALA A 144 3.20 -0.42 -2.76
C ALA A 144 3.02 -0.44 -4.28
N THR A 145 1.77 -0.37 -4.76
CA THR A 145 1.44 -0.29 -6.20
C THR A 145 2.01 0.97 -6.83
N GLY A 146 1.87 2.12 -6.15
CA GLY A 146 2.45 3.39 -6.58
C GLY A 146 3.98 3.36 -6.63
N MET A 147 4.61 2.74 -5.63
CA MET A 147 6.06 2.54 -5.61
C MET A 147 6.53 1.63 -6.75
N ALA A 148 5.81 0.55 -7.04
CA ALA A 148 6.11 -0.35 -8.15
C ALA A 148 5.99 0.36 -9.50
N ALA A 149 4.93 1.13 -9.71
CA ALA A 149 4.73 1.94 -10.92
C ALA A 149 5.86 2.96 -11.10
N MET A 150 6.22 3.68 -10.03
CA MET A 150 7.32 4.64 -10.04
C MET A 150 8.66 3.97 -10.37
N ALA A 151 8.94 2.78 -9.81
CA ALA A 151 10.17 2.04 -10.09
C ALA A 151 10.30 1.70 -11.58
N GLY A 152 9.22 1.27 -12.23
CA GLY A 152 9.18 1.02 -13.67
C GLY A 152 9.44 2.29 -14.49
N ILE A 153 8.79 3.40 -14.14
CA ILE A 153 8.99 4.70 -14.80
C ILE A 153 10.44 5.18 -14.62
N MET A 154 10.99 5.13 -13.41
CA MET A 154 12.37 5.55 -13.14
C MET A 154 13.38 4.68 -13.88
N LYS A 155 13.14 3.37 -14.00
CA LYS A 155 13.97 2.48 -14.80
C LYS A 155 13.94 2.86 -16.28
N ALA A 156 12.76 3.17 -16.81
CA ALA A 156 12.60 3.63 -18.20
C ALA A 156 13.32 4.96 -18.47
N LEU A 157 13.17 5.93 -17.56
CA LEU A 157 13.81 7.25 -17.69
C LEU A 157 15.34 7.19 -17.55
N ALA A 158 15.85 6.29 -16.70
CA ALA A 158 17.29 6.12 -16.53
C ALA A 158 17.97 5.41 -17.70
N ALA A 159 17.24 4.66 -18.52
CA ALA A 159 17.75 3.99 -19.70
C ALA A 159 17.71 4.92 -20.91
N LYS A 160 18.79 4.97 -21.70
CA LYS A 160 18.81 5.75 -22.96
C LYS A 160 17.86 5.16 -24.00
N THR A 161 17.86 3.83 -24.10
CA THR A 161 16.95 3.04 -24.94
C THR A 161 16.66 1.73 -24.21
N THR A 162 15.38 1.40 -24.03
CA THR A 162 14.99 0.13 -23.41
C THR A 162 13.72 -0.42 -24.03
N LYS A 163 13.64 -1.74 -24.14
CA LYS A 163 12.42 -2.46 -24.54
C LYS A 163 11.60 -2.92 -23.33
N THR A 164 12.22 -2.94 -22.16
CA THR A 164 11.63 -3.46 -20.91
C THR A 164 11.82 -2.46 -19.79
N ILE A 165 10.90 -2.43 -18.84
CA ILE A 165 10.86 -1.49 -17.72
C ILE A 165 10.90 -2.18 -16.35
N GLY A 166 11.30 -3.44 -16.31
CA GLY A 166 11.35 -4.27 -15.11
C GLY A 166 10.14 -5.17 -14.99
N ASN A 167 9.96 -5.77 -13.83
CA ASN A 167 8.83 -6.63 -13.53
C ASN A 167 7.95 -5.97 -12.46
N PHE A 168 6.68 -5.71 -12.80
CA PHE A 168 5.73 -5.06 -11.89
C PHE A 168 5.55 -5.84 -10.57
N TRP A 169 5.39 -7.16 -10.65
CA TRP A 169 5.17 -8.00 -9.47
C TRP A 169 6.39 -8.05 -8.56
N TYR A 170 7.58 -8.07 -9.16
CA TYR A 170 8.82 -7.97 -8.40
C TYR A 170 8.91 -6.67 -7.60
N PHE A 171 8.59 -5.54 -8.24
CA PHE A 171 8.60 -4.25 -7.57
C PHE A 171 7.49 -4.17 -6.50
N LEU A 172 6.28 -4.67 -6.81
CA LEU A 172 5.15 -4.67 -5.88
C LEU A 172 5.47 -5.49 -4.60
N VAL A 173 5.89 -6.74 -4.76
CA VAL A 173 6.18 -7.62 -3.62
C VAL A 173 7.29 -7.03 -2.76
N ARG A 174 8.36 -6.53 -3.37
CA ARG A 174 9.47 -5.91 -2.62
C ARG A 174 9.09 -4.59 -1.96
N SER A 175 8.22 -3.81 -2.57
CA SER A 175 7.65 -2.63 -1.91
C SER A 175 6.90 -3.01 -0.64
N CYS A 176 6.05 -4.04 -0.71
CA CYS A 176 5.32 -4.54 0.45
C CYS A 176 6.27 -5.08 1.53
N THR A 177 7.13 -6.05 1.17
CA THR A 177 7.89 -6.85 2.14
C THR A 177 9.11 -6.13 2.70
N ARG A 178 9.84 -5.40 1.85
CA ARG A 178 11.14 -4.82 2.23
C ARG A 178 11.08 -3.35 2.58
N VAL A 179 10.08 -2.62 2.11
CA VAL A 179 9.99 -1.17 2.37
C VAL A 179 8.86 -0.88 3.35
N LEU A 180 7.61 -1.14 2.97
CA LEU A 180 6.45 -0.73 3.77
C LEU A 180 6.31 -1.55 5.06
N PHE A 181 6.38 -2.86 4.98
CA PHE A 181 6.15 -3.73 6.14
C PHE A 181 7.09 -3.43 7.31
N PRO A 182 8.43 -3.31 7.14
CA PRO A 182 9.32 -2.95 8.23
C PRO A 182 9.02 -1.58 8.85
N ILE A 183 8.67 -0.60 8.03
CA ILE A 183 8.31 0.74 8.50
C ILE A 183 7.00 0.68 9.31
N CYS A 184 5.99 -0.04 8.80
CA CYS A 184 4.72 -0.23 9.50
C CYS A 184 4.90 -0.93 10.85
N LEU A 185 5.80 -1.92 10.94
CA LEU A 185 6.09 -2.56 12.22
C LEU A 185 6.68 -1.58 13.24
N VAL A 186 7.66 -0.79 12.84
CA VAL A 186 8.27 0.20 13.75
C VAL A 186 7.24 1.22 14.22
N ILE A 187 6.44 1.78 13.30
CA ILE A 187 5.40 2.75 13.65
C ILE A 187 4.32 2.08 14.51
N GLY A 188 3.91 0.85 14.18
CA GLY A 188 2.92 0.11 14.97
C GLY A 188 3.38 -0.11 16.42
N PHE A 189 4.64 -0.47 16.63
CA PHE A 189 5.20 -0.58 17.99
C PHE A 189 5.22 0.75 18.74
N ILE A 190 5.55 1.85 18.07
CA ILE A 190 5.49 3.19 18.67
C ILE A 190 4.05 3.52 19.09
N LEU A 191 3.06 3.29 18.22
CA LEU A 191 1.65 3.53 18.53
C LEU A 191 1.15 2.69 19.71
N ILE A 192 1.58 1.44 19.84
CA ILE A 192 1.26 0.58 20.97
C ILE A 192 1.84 1.16 22.27
N ILE A 193 3.09 1.61 22.25
CA ILE A 193 3.76 2.23 23.40
C ILE A 193 3.04 3.53 23.83
N GLU A 194 2.58 4.33 22.86
CA GLU A 194 1.80 5.55 23.10
C GLU A 194 0.34 5.27 23.53
N GLY A 195 -0.05 3.99 23.68
CA GLY A 195 -1.36 3.61 24.18
C GLY A 195 -2.51 3.78 23.19
N THR A 196 -2.23 3.74 21.89
CA THR A 196 -3.29 3.76 20.87
C THR A 196 -4.20 2.55 21.07
N PRO A 197 -5.52 2.75 21.36
CA PRO A 197 -6.42 1.64 21.62
C PRO A 197 -6.68 0.86 20.32
N MET A 198 -6.72 -0.47 20.46
CA MET A 198 -7.12 -1.37 19.37
C MET A 198 -7.97 -2.49 19.95
N GLY A 199 -9.26 -2.48 19.66
CA GLY A 199 -10.22 -3.46 20.12
C GLY A 199 -11.29 -3.74 19.07
N PHE A 200 -12.16 -4.70 19.37
CA PHE A 200 -13.28 -5.10 18.53
C PHE A 200 -14.61 -5.05 19.28
N ASP A 201 -14.66 -4.31 20.37
CA ASP A 201 -15.77 -4.34 21.35
C ASP A 201 -17.00 -3.49 20.95
N GLY A 202 -16.92 -2.75 19.84
CA GLY A 202 -17.93 -1.79 19.43
C GLY A 202 -17.74 -0.42 20.11
N LYS A 203 -18.72 0.47 19.89
CA LYS A 203 -18.76 1.83 20.45
C LYS A 203 -19.43 1.84 21.79
#